data_d1654d33ee3cec20ee5eb91b9a90e003
#
_entry.id   d1654d33ee3cec20ee5eb91b9a90e003
#
_cell.length_a   1.000
_cell.length_b   1.000
_cell.length_c   1.000
_cell.angle_alpha   90.00
_cell.angle_beta   90.00
_cell.angle_gamma   90.00
#
_symmetry.space_group_name_H-M   'P 1'
#
loop_
_entity.id
_entity.type
_entity.pdbx_description
1 polymer ?
#
loop_
_entity_poly.entity_id
_entity_poly.type
_entity_poly.pdbx_seq_one_letter_code
_entity_poly.pdbx_strand_id
1 'polypeptide(L)'
;NHRPLTDFWRVGRGTMDKLAKYGMFTMGDVARCSLDDEDLLYKIFGVNAELLIDHAWGYEPTTIADVKAYKPDNSSFSFGQVLTKPYDYEHARIVVYEMADGASLDLVEKGMLTNQLTLTVGYDRECLDNPDIRTKYKGEVVRDRYGRLIPKHTHGTVNLKGYTSSPSEIAEAILKLYDDIVNSILLIRRITISTNNVIFEEDYEPEPICEQMSLFDFMDNSKQTDNISK
;
A
#
# COMPACT_ATOMS: atom_id res chain seq x y z
N ASN A 1 -17.35 29.74 10.51
CA ASN A 1 -17.65 30.19 9.13
C ASN A 1 -16.39 30.25 8.24
N HIS A 2 -15.28 29.63 8.66
CA HIS A 2 -14.06 29.57 7.87
C HIS A 2 -14.24 28.70 6.61
N ARG A 3 -13.62 29.10 5.50
CA ARG A 3 -13.52 28.36 4.22
C ARG A 3 -12.10 28.51 3.68
N PRO A 4 -11.58 27.51 2.98
CA PRO A 4 -12.19 26.21 2.62
C PRO A 4 -12.16 25.22 3.80
N LEU A 5 -13.02 24.19 3.75
CA LEU A 5 -13.03 23.12 4.75
C LEU A 5 -11.73 22.32 4.80
N THR A 6 -10.96 22.30 3.72
CA THR A 6 -9.66 21.61 3.63
C THR A 6 -8.54 22.22 4.46
N ASP A 7 -8.77 23.37 5.09
CA ASP A 7 -7.84 23.98 6.04
C ASP A 7 -7.92 23.32 7.44
N PHE A 8 -8.98 22.52 7.67
CA PHE A 8 -9.14 21.81 8.93
C PHE A 8 -8.44 20.45 8.90
N TRP A 9 -7.89 20.06 10.02
CA TRP A 9 -7.24 18.76 10.21
C TRP A 9 -8.18 17.61 9.80
N ARG A 10 -7.67 16.64 9.09
CA ARG A 10 -8.37 15.44 8.56
C ARG A 10 -9.53 15.72 7.59
N VAL A 11 -9.72 16.96 7.16
CA VAL A 11 -10.71 17.30 6.12
C VAL A 11 -10.01 17.46 4.77
N GLY A 12 -9.94 16.38 4.01
CA GLY A 12 -9.43 16.41 2.65
C GLY A 12 -10.49 16.79 1.61
N ARG A 13 -10.10 16.92 0.34
CA ARG A 13 -11.03 17.23 -0.78
C ARG A 13 -12.21 16.26 -0.84
N GLY A 14 -11.98 14.96 -0.68
CA GLY A 14 -13.05 13.96 -0.72
C GLY A 14 -14.10 14.15 0.37
N THR A 15 -13.69 14.56 1.59
CA THR A 15 -14.60 14.91 2.69
C THR A 15 -15.38 16.18 2.35
N MET A 16 -14.69 17.23 1.89
CA MET A 16 -15.30 18.49 1.46
C MET A 16 -16.33 18.28 0.35
N ASP A 17 -15.99 17.48 -0.69
CA ASP A 17 -16.90 17.20 -1.81
C ASP A 17 -18.14 16.43 -1.38
N LYS A 18 -18.01 15.51 -0.42
CA LYS A 18 -19.15 14.78 0.16
C LYS A 18 -20.06 15.72 0.94
N LEU A 19 -19.51 16.57 1.81
CA LEU A 19 -20.24 17.55 2.58
C LEU A 19 -20.98 18.56 1.70
N ALA A 20 -20.31 19.04 0.65
CA ALA A 20 -20.90 20.00 -0.30
C ALA A 20 -22.18 19.48 -0.97
N LYS A 21 -22.29 18.16 -1.22
CA LYS A 21 -23.52 17.54 -1.79
C LYS A 21 -24.74 17.69 -0.88
N TYR A 22 -24.52 17.90 0.40
CA TYR A 22 -25.56 18.12 1.41
C TYR A 22 -25.65 19.58 1.89
N GLY A 23 -25.01 20.51 1.16
CA GLY A 23 -25.06 21.92 1.46
C GLY A 23 -24.18 22.35 2.65
N MET A 24 -23.28 21.49 3.13
CA MET A 24 -22.36 21.80 4.22
C MET A 24 -21.04 22.30 3.67
N PHE A 25 -20.72 23.56 3.91
CA PHE A 25 -19.52 24.25 3.41
C PHE A 25 -18.59 24.78 4.48
N THR A 26 -18.99 24.68 5.75
CA THR A 26 -18.21 25.12 6.92
C THR A 26 -18.31 24.08 8.03
N MET A 27 -17.35 24.10 8.98
CA MET A 27 -17.46 23.27 10.19
C MET A 27 -18.68 23.62 11.02
N GLY A 28 -19.12 24.90 11.01
CA GLY A 28 -20.37 25.32 11.64
C GLY A 28 -21.61 24.67 11.00
N ASP A 29 -21.60 24.35 9.71
CA ASP A 29 -22.68 23.60 9.07
C ASP A 29 -22.71 22.14 9.55
N VAL A 30 -21.53 21.53 9.71
CA VAL A 30 -21.38 20.17 10.26
C VAL A 30 -21.88 20.15 11.72
N ALA A 31 -21.48 21.12 12.54
CA ALA A 31 -21.92 21.21 13.93
C ALA A 31 -23.44 21.38 14.05
N ARG A 32 -24.09 22.16 13.18
CA ARG A 32 -25.55 22.25 13.14
C ARG A 32 -26.20 20.95 12.68
N CYS A 33 -25.68 20.34 11.63
CA CYS A 33 -26.17 19.07 11.15
C CYS A 33 -26.12 17.99 12.23
N SER A 34 -25.09 17.98 13.08
CA SER A 34 -24.98 17.01 14.19
C SER A 34 -26.05 17.19 15.27
N LEU A 35 -26.69 18.34 15.36
CA LEU A 35 -27.83 18.55 16.25
C LEU A 35 -29.16 18.19 15.62
N ASP A 36 -29.30 18.42 14.31
CA ASP A 36 -30.56 18.27 13.58
C ASP A 36 -30.71 16.86 12.98
N ASP A 37 -29.63 16.27 12.44
CA ASP A 37 -29.60 14.97 11.76
C ASP A 37 -28.19 14.36 11.84
N GLU A 38 -27.81 13.87 13.01
CA GLU A 38 -26.51 13.23 13.24
C GLU A 38 -26.36 11.94 12.40
N ASP A 39 -27.44 11.19 12.23
CA ASP A 39 -27.47 9.94 11.46
C ASP A 39 -27.01 10.14 10.00
N LEU A 40 -27.29 11.31 9.42
CA LEU A 40 -26.79 11.66 8.10
C LEU A 40 -25.28 11.66 8.03
N LEU A 41 -24.62 12.24 9.04
CA LEU A 41 -23.14 12.29 9.10
C LEU A 41 -22.54 10.88 9.24
N TYR A 42 -23.13 10.03 10.10
CA TYR A 42 -22.72 8.63 10.22
C TYR A 42 -22.96 7.83 8.93
N LYS A 43 -24.06 8.09 8.21
CA LYS A 43 -24.32 7.47 6.91
C LYS A 43 -23.29 7.81 5.85
N ILE A 44 -22.76 9.04 5.86
CA ILE A 44 -21.77 9.54 4.87
C ILE A 44 -20.36 9.09 5.21
N PHE A 45 -19.98 9.09 6.49
CA PHE A 45 -18.60 8.96 6.96
C PHE A 45 -18.34 7.74 7.85
N GLY A 46 -19.40 6.99 8.25
CA GLY A 46 -19.28 5.89 9.20
C GLY A 46 -18.73 6.40 10.54
N VAL A 47 -17.91 5.61 11.21
CA VAL A 47 -17.30 5.95 12.51
C VAL A 47 -16.43 7.22 12.46
N ASN A 48 -15.97 7.64 11.28
CA ASN A 48 -15.22 8.89 11.14
C ASN A 48 -16.10 10.15 11.32
N ALA A 49 -17.44 9.99 11.37
CA ALA A 49 -18.35 11.10 11.65
C ALA A 49 -18.13 11.66 13.05
N GLU A 50 -17.88 10.81 14.05
CA GLU A 50 -17.63 11.18 15.44
C GLU A 50 -16.50 12.21 15.55
N LEU A 51 -15.33 11.88 14.99
CA LEU A 51 -14.20 12.80 15.00
C LEU A 51 -14.46 14.09 14.22
N LEU A 52 -15.22 14.00 13.11
CA LEU A 52 -15.58 15.19 12.33
C LEU A 52 -16.53 16.12 13.12
N ILE A 53 -17.48 15.56 13.87
CA ILE A 53 -18.40 16.26 14.74
C ILE A 53 -17.63 16.93 15.89
N ASP A 54 -16.77 16.19 16.58
CA ASP A 54 -15.93 16.71 17.67
C ASP A 54 -15.12 17.91 17.20
N HIS A 55 -14.42 17.78 16.08
CA HIS A 55 -13.66 18.90 15.50
C HIS A 55 -14.55 20.07 15.09
N ALA A 56 -15.79 19.81 14.64
CA ALA A 56 -16.73 20.87 14.29
C ALA A 56 -17.19 21.68 15.50
N TRP A 57 -17.21 21.05 16.67
CA TRP A 57 -17.46 21.69 17.97
C TRP A 57 -16.21 22.25 18.63
N GLY A 58 -15.03 22.07 18.04
CA GLY A 58 -13.73 22.52 18.55
C GLY A 58 -13.18 21.62 19.65
N TYR A 59 -13.62 20.38 19.70
CA TYR A 59 -13.13 19.37 20.63
C TYR A 59 -12.10 18.46 19.97
N GLU A 60 -10.92 18.30 20.58
CA GLU A 60 -9.87 17.37 20.18
C GLU A 60 -9.50 16.49 21.39
N PRO A 61 -9.96 15.23 21.43
CA PRO A 61 -9.71 14.35 22.57
C PRO A 61 -8.27 13.84 22.61
N THR A 62 -7.58 13.81 21.45
CA THR A 62 -6.26 13.19 21.32
C THR A 62 -5.16 14.12 21.79
N THR A 63 -4.41 13.72 22.80
CA THR A 63 -3.25 14.47 23.28
C THR A 63 -1.95 14.04 22.58
N ILE A 64 -0.89 14.85 22.70
CA ILE A 64 0.44 14.49 22.23
C ILE A 64 0.98 13.23 22.94
N ALA A 65 0.57 12.98 24.19
CA ALA A 65 0.92 11.77 24.92
C ALA A 65 0.29 10.53 24.26
N ASP A 66 -0.99 10.61 23.87
CA ASP A 66 -1.70 9.53 23.18
C ASP A 66 -1.06 9.23 21.83
N VAL A 67 -0.71 10.27 21.06
CA VAL A 67 0.00 10.11 19.78
C VAL A 67 1.34 9.38 19.95
N LYS A 68 2.11 9.73 21.01
CA LYS A 68 3.40 9.08 21.30
C LYS A 68 3.26 7.65 21.81
N ALA A 69 2.17 7.34 22.51
CA ALA A 69 1.88 6.02 23.04
C ALA A 69 1.25 5.08 22.00
N TYR A 70 0.72 5.62 20.90
CA TYR A 70 0.04 4.85 19.87
C TYR A 70 1.01 3.90 19.15
N LYS A 71 0.69 2.62 19.16
CA LYS A 71 1.34 1.58 18.35
C LYS A 71 0.33 1.12 17.30
N PRO A 72 0.62 1.29 15.99
CA PRO A 72 -0.28 0.82 14.95
C PRO A 72 -0.29 -0.71 14.91
N ASP A 73 -1.48 -1.30 14.70
CA ASP A 73 -1.65 -2.75 14.53
C ASP A 73 -1.01 -3.26 13.24
N ASN A 74 -0.93 -2.41 12.23
CA ASN A 74 -0.30 -2.71 10.95
C ASN A 74 0.70 -1.62 10.58
N SER A 75 1.91 -2.03 10.24
CA SER A 75 2.95 -1.14 9.72
C SER A 75 3.19 -1.41 8.24
N SER A 76 3.43 -0.34 7.49
CA SER A 76 3.86 -0.43 6.10
C SER A 76 4.86 0.67 5.79
N PHE A 77 5.85 0.37 4.96
CA PHE A 77 6.76 1.36 4.39
C PHE A 77 6.50 1.49 2.90
N SER A 78 6.56 2.72 2.40
CA SER A 78 6.34 2.98 0.98
C SER A 78 7.50 3.80 0.42
N PHE A 79 8.10 3.27 -0.63
CA PHE A 79 9.23 3.85 -1.35
C PHE A 79 8.75 4.29 -2.72
N GLY A 80 8.74 5.59 -2.98
CA GLY A 80 8.25 6.13 -4.25
C GLY A 80 9.33 6.90 -4.98
N GLN A 81 9.50 6.61 -6.28
CA GLN A 81 10.43 7.32 -7.15
C GLN A 81 9.70 7.88 -8.37
N VAL A 82 9.92 9.17 -8.65
CA VAL A 82 9.53 9.82 -9.91
C VAL A 82 10.77 9.90 -10.78
N LEU A 83 10.73 9.24 -11.94
CA LEU A 83 11.85 9.20 -12.87
C LEU A 83 12.05 10.58 -13.53
N THR A 84 13.29 10.99 -13.75
CA THR A 84 13.63 12.28 -14.36
C THR A 84 13.13 12.41 -15.80
N LYS A 85 13.11 11.30 -16.53
CA LYS A 85 12.55 11.13 -17.87
C LYS A 85 11.72 9.85 -17.93
N PRO A 86 10.82 9.68 -18.89
CA PRO A 86 10.13 8.42 -19.09
C PRO A 86 11.12 7.30 -19.42
N TYR A 87 10.95 6.13 -18.78
CA TYR A 87 11.74 4.93 -19.06
C TYR A 87 10.88 3.89 -19.78
N ASP A 88 11.51 3.11 -20.64
CA ASP A 88 10.90 1.91 -21.20
C ASP A 88 10.82 0.80 -20.15
N TYR A 89 10.22 -0.31 -20.55
CA TYR A 89 9.98 -1.47 -19.67
C TYR A 89 11.28 -2.02 -19.04
N GLU A 90 12.34 -2.21 -19.86
CA GLU A 90 13.58 -2.82 -19.39
C GLU A 90 14.36 -1.91 -18.44
N HIS A 91 14.46 -0.62 -18.75
CA HIS A 91 15.14 0.32 -17.87
C HIS A 91 14.37 0.53 -16.57
N ALA A 92 13.04 0.59 -16.62
CA ALA A 92 12.23 0.71 -15.41
C ALA A 92 12.29 -0.55 -14.54
N ARG A 93 12.43 -1.74 -15.14
CA ARG A 93 12.61 -3.01 -14.42
C ARG A 93 13.90 -3.01 -13.57
N ILE A 94 14.99 -2.41 -14.08
CA ILE A 94 16.24 -2.24 -13.31
C ILE A 94 15.99 -1.33 -12.11
N VAL A 95 15.26 -0.22 -12.30
CA VAL A 95 14.91 0.68 -11.18
C VAL A 95 14.06 -0.03 -10.12
N VAL A 96 13.12 -0.88 -10.54
CA VAL A 96 12.32 -1.69 -9.59
C VAL A 96 13.22 -2.62 -8.78
N TYR A 97 14.23 -3.24 -9.39
CA TYR A 97 15.20 -4.07 -8.69
C TYR A 97 16.00 -3.26 -7.67
N GLU A 98 16.54 -2.10 -8.06
CA GLU A 98 17.28 -1.20 -7.14
C GLU A 98 16.41 -0.72 -5.98
N MET A 99 15.15 -0.39 -6.25
CA MET A 99 14.19 0.02 -5.21
C MET A 99 13.84 -1.13 -4.25
N ALA A 100 13.77 -2.37 -4.75
CA ALA A 100 13.52 -3.55 -3.93
C ALA A 100 14.71 -3.84 -3.00
N ASP A 101 15.92 -3.72 -3.51
CA ASP A 101 17.15 -3.86 -2.73
C ASP A 101 17.23 -2.80 -1.61
N GLY A 102 16.96 -1.53 -1.95
CA GLY A 102 16.88 -0.45 -0.98
C GLY A 102 15.82 -0.66 0.10
N ALA A 103 14.62 -1.13 -0.29
CA ALA A 103 13.55 -1.45 0.66
C ALA A 103 13.94 -2.59 1.62
N SER A 104 14.66 -3.59 1.13
CA SER A 104 15.19 -4.69 1.93
C SER A 104 16.25 -4.20 2.93
N LEU A 105 17.18 -3.34 2.49
CA LEU A 105 18.19 -2.74 3.38
C LEU A 105 17.54 -1.92 4.50
N ASP A 106 16.51 -1.15 4.19
CA ASP A 106 15.76 -0.38 5.20
C ASP A 106 15.06 -1.29 6.23
N LEU A 107 14.52 -2.45 5.81
CA LEU A 107 13.95 -3.44 6.72
C LEU A 107 15.02 -4.02 7.64
N VAL A 108 16.16 -4.43 7.08
CA VAL A 108 17.29 -4.97 7.87
C VAL A 108 17.83 -3.94 8.86
N GLU A 109 18.02 -2.69 8.43
CA GLU A 109 18.52 -1.62 9.31
C GLU A 109 17.61 -1.38 10.51
N LYS A 110 16.28 -1.53 10.31
CA LYS A 110 15.28 -1.33 11.36
C LYS A 110 14.95 -2.60 12.16
N GLY A 111 15.57 -3.75 11.83
CA GLY A 111 15.24 -5.04 12.44
C GLY A 111 13.79 -5.46 12.18
N MET A 112 13.32 -5.31 10.95
CA MET A 112 11.93 -5.55 10.57
C MET A 112 11.81 -6.55 9.43
N LEU A 113 10.68 -7.26 9.40
CA LEU A 113 10.32 -8.25 8.38
C LEU A 113 9.00 -7.87 7.72
N THR A 114 8.79 -8.29 6.48
CA THR A 114 7.53 -8.15 5.73
C THR A 114 7.11 -9.48 5.13
N ASN A 115 5.81 -9.69 4.94
CA ASN A 115 5.28 -10.85 4.23
C ASN A 115 4.44 -10.50 3.00
N GLN A 116 4.32 -9.20 2.66
CA GLN A 116 3.52 -8.76 1.52
C GLN A 116 4.13 -7.52 0.88
N LEU A 117 4.18 -7.51 -0.44
CA LEU A 117 4.68 -6.41 -1.24
C LEU A 117 3.59 -5.88 -2.16
N THR A 118 3.56 -4.58 -2.35
CA THR A 118 2.68 -3.93 -3.34
C THR A 118 3.52 -3.11 -4.30
N LEU A 119 3.25 -3.25 -5.59
CA LEU A 119 3.86 -2.47 -6.66
C LEU A 119 2.81 -1.60 -7.33
N THR A 120 3.12 -0.31 -7.48
CA THR A 120 2.32 0.63 -8.28
C THR A 120 3.22 1.30 -9.30
N VAL A 121 2.85 1.22 -10.59
CA VAL A 121 3.61 1.82 -11.70
C VAL A 121 2.72 2.80 -12.44
N GLY A 122 3.15 4.05 -12.46
CA GLY A 122 2.50 5.14 -13.18
C GLY A 122 3.18 5.40 -14.52
N TYR A 123 2.37 5.50 -15.57
CA TYR A 123 2.82 5.74 -16.93
C TYR A 123 2.93 7.22 -17.24
N ASP A 124 3.79 7.56 -18.21
CA ASP A 124 3.93 8.92 -18.67
C ASP A 124 2.84 9.31 -19.68
N ARG A 125 2.50 10.60 -19.72
CA ARG A 125 1.56 11.16 -20.70
C ARG A 125 2.06 11.02 -22.13
N GLU A 126 3.38 11.05 -22.36
CA GLU A 126 4.00 10.90 -23.68
C GLU A 126 3.56 9.62 -24.38
N CYS A 127 3.11 8.60 -23.63
CA CYS A 127 2.50 7.39 -24.20
C CYS A 127 1.29 7.71 -25.09
N LEU A 128 0.49 8.73 -24.74
CA LEU A 128 -0.70 9.12 -25.49
C LEU A 128 -0.41 10.15 -26.59
N ASP A 129 0.71 10.85 -26.48
CA ASP A 129 1.18 11.82 -27.50
C ASP A 129 1.91 11.09 -28.64
N ASN A 130 2.47 9.88 -28.38
CA ASN A 130 3.12 9.05 -29.38
C ASN A 130 2.08 8.22 -30.15
N PRO A 131 1.92 8.43 -31.50
CA PRO A 131 0.92 7.74 -32.30
C PRO A 131 1.07 6.21 -32.31
N ASP A 132 2.31 5.70 -32.29
CA ASP A 132 2.61 4.27 -32.33
C ASP A 132 2.17 3.56 -31.05
N ILE A 133 2.41 4.19 -29.88
CA ILE A 133 1.96 3.69 -28.59
C ILE A 133 0.44 3.82 -28.50
N ARG A 134 -0.11 4.98 -28.81
CA ARG A 134 -1.53 5.26 -28.72
C ARG A 134 -2.38 4.30 -29.55
N THR A 135 -1.92 3.94 -30.74
CA THR A 135 -2.63 2.99 -31.62
C THR A 135 -2.66 1.58 -31.03
N LYS A 136 -1.60 1.15 -30.37
CA LYS A 136 -1.46 -0.17 -29.76
C LYS A 136 -2.12 -0.27 -28.38
N TYR A 137 -2.13 0.82 -27.63
CA TYR A 137 -2.69 0.82 -26.29
C TYR A 137 -4.23 0.81 -26.30
N LYS A 138 -4.81 -0.22 -25.71
CA LYS A 138 -6.28 -0.42 -25.60
C LYS A 138 -6.78 -0.35 -24.16
N GLY A 139 -5.89 0.02 -23.21
CA GLY A 139 -6.24 0.13 -21.80
C GLY A 139 -6.98 1.42 -21.46
N GLU A 140 -7.33 1.54 -20.20
CA GLU A 140 -8.05 2.69 -19.66
C GLU A 140 -7.17 3.95 -19.62
N VAL A 141 -7.76 5.09 -20.01
CA VAL A 141 -7.14 6.41 -19.92
C VAL A 141 -7.86 7.22 -18.85
N VAL A 142 -7.11 7.80 -17.94
CA VAL A 142 -7.63 8.59 -16.82
C VAL A 142 -7.08 10.03 -16.86
N ARG A 143 -7.70 10.92 -16.08
CA ARG A 143 -7.16 12.26 -15.84
C ARG A 143 -6.34 12.29 -14.56
N ASP A 144 -5.13 12.83 -14.65
CA ASP A 144 -4.32 13.10 -13.47
C ASP A 144 -4.88 14.31 -12.68
N ARG A 145 -4.25 14.62 -11.54
CA ARG A 145 -4.66 15.74 -10.69
C ARG A 145 -4.56 17.12 -11.36
N TYR A 146 -3.87 17.22 -12.49
CA TYR A 146 -3.75 18.43 -13.31
C TYR A 146 -4.71 18.44 -14.50
N GLY A 147 -5.61 17.43 -14.59
CA GLY A 147 -6.57 17.30 -15.69
C GLY A 147 -6.01 16.72 -16.99
N ARG A 148 -4.73 16.29 -17.01
CA ARG A 148 -4.07 15.73 -18.20
C ARG A 148 -4.45 14.28 -18.37
N LEU A 149 -4.65 13.84 -19.62
CA LEU A 149 -4.89 12.44 -19.93
C LEU A 149 -3.59 11.63 -19.79
N ILE A 150 -3.68 10.51 -19.10
CA ILE A 150 -2.57 9.55 -18.92
C ILE A 150 -3.13 8.13 -18.99
N PRO A 151 -2.34 7.12 -19.38
CA PRO A 151 -2.72 5.74 -19.19
C PRO A 151 -2.96 5.47 -17.70
N LYS A 152 -3.97 4.68 -17.38
CA LYS A 152 -4.24 4.29 -15.98
C LYS A 152 -3.02 3.57 -15.42
N HIS A 153 -2.59 3.98 -14.22
CA HIS A 153 -1.51 3.29 -13.52
C HIS A 153 -1.86 1.82 -13.27
N THR A 154 -0.86 0.96 -13.28
CA THR A 154 -1.03 -0.43 -12.86
C THR A 154 -0.66 -0.60 -11.39
N HIS A 155 -1.28 -1.57 -10.76
CA HIS A 155 -1.13 -1.85 -9.34
C HIS A 155 -1.34 -3.33 -9.09
N GLY A 156 -0.51 -3.92 -8.25
CA GLY A 156 -0.62 -5.31 -7.83
C GLY A 156 0.01 -5.55 -6.47
N THR A 157 -0.37 -6.66 -5.85
CA THR A 157 0.12 -7.10 -4.54
C THR A 157 0.54 -8.56 -4.63
N VAL A 158 1.67 -8.92 -4.02
CA VAL A 158 2.18 -10.28 -3.90
C VAL A 158 2.43 -10.61 -2.43
N ASN A 159 1.97 -11.79 -2.00
CA ASN A 159 2.29 -12.35 -0.70
C ASN A 159 3.57 -13.18 -0.81
N LEU A 160 4.46 -13.02 0.16
CA LEU A 160 5.66 -13.83 0.31
C LEU A 160 5.30 -15.15 1.05
N LYS A 161 6.17 -16.14 0.98
CA LYS A 161 5.93 -17.44 1.65
C LYS A 161 5.94 -17.34 3.18
N GLY A 162 6.60 -16.29 3.70
CA GLY A 162 6.73 -16.02 5.12
C GLY A 162 7.24 -14.60 5.33
N TYR A 163 7.48 -14.25 6.56
CA TYR A 163 8.10 -12.97 6.91
C TYR A 163 9.59 -13.01 6.57
N THR A 164 10.06 -11.99 5.86
CA THR A 164 11.45 -11.89 5.42
C THR A 164 11.91 -10.44 5.26
N SER A 165 13.20 -10.21 5.36
CA SER A 165 13.91 -9.01 4.92
C SER A 165 14.95 -9.35 3.86
N SER A 166 14.94 -10.58 3.33
CA SER A 166 15.90 -11.07 2.35
C SER A 166 15.83 -10.28 1.04
N PRO A 167 16.93 -9.64 0.59
CA PRO A 167 16.96 -8.90 -0.67
C PRO A 167 16.58 -9.76 -1.87
N SER A 168 17.04 -11.02 -1.90
CA SER A 168 16.76 -11.92 -3.01
C SER A 168 15.29 -12.31 -3.12
N GLU A 169 14.62 -12.62 -1.99
CA GLU A 169 13.22 -13.00 -1.96
C GLU A 169 12.32 -11.81 -2.33
N ILE A 170 12.61 -10.64 -1.79
CA ILE A 170 11.88 -9.40 -2.06
C ILE A 170 12.04 -9.00 -3.53
N ALA A 171 13.27 -9.03 -4.06
CA ALA A 171 13.54 -8.68 -5.45
C ALA A 171 12.89 -9.68 -6.43
N GLU A 172 12.99 -10.98 -6.19
CA GLU A 172 12.36 -12.00 -7.03
C GLU A 172 10.84 -11.83 -7.08
N ALA A 173 10.20 -11.65 -5.93
CA ALA A 173 8.76 -11.50 -5.83
C ALA A 173 8.27 -10.24 -6.54
N ILE A 174 8.95 -9.09 -6.34
CA ILE A 174 8.51 -7.81 -6.93
C ILE A 174 8.78 -7.74 -8.43
N LEU A 175 9.88 -8.34 -8.90
CA LEU A 175 10.17 -8.42 -10.33
C LEU A 175 9.19 -9.31 -11.06
N LYS A 176 8.82 -10.44 -10.47
CA LYS A 176 7.76 -11.29 -11.03
C LYS A 176 6.43 -10.54 -11.10
N LEU A 177 6.05 -9.84 -10.03
CA LEU A 177 4.86 -8.99 -10.03
C LEU A 177 4.92 -7.92 -11.11
N TYR A 178 6.10 -7.26 -11.29
CA TYR A 178 6.32 -6.29 -12.35
C TYR A 178 6.07 -6.89 -13.74
N ASP A 179 6.66 -8.04 -14.00
CA ASP A 179 6.54 -8.74 -15.29
C ASP A 179 5.07 -9.16 -15.57
N ASP A 180 4.30 -9.47 -14.52
CA ASP A 180 2.89 -9.88 -14.63
C ASP A 180 1.93 -8.70 -14.89
N ILE A 181 2.19 -7.52 -14.31
CA ILE A 181 1.21 -6.42 -14.32
C ILE A 181 1.56 -5.24 -15.21
N VAL A 182 2.85 -5.04 -15.55
CA VAL A 182 3.29 -3.86 -16.28
C VAL A 182 3.14 -4.03 -17.78
N ASN A 183 2.54 -3.04 -18.44
CA ASN A 183 2.40 -3.03 -19.87
C ASN A 183 3.71 -2.61 -20.55
N SER A 184 4.36 -3.52 -21.27
CA SER A 184 5.68 -3.34 -21.88
C SER A 184 5.75 -2.32 -23.03
N ILE A 185 4.61 -1.89 -23.57
CA ILE A 185 4.59 -0.87 -24.63
C ILE A 185 4.54 0.56 -24.09
N LEU A 186 4.26 0.73 -22.79
CA LEU A 186 4.09 2.05 -22.18
C LEU A 186 5.38 2.57 -21.56
N LEU A 187 5.56 3.87 -21.60
CA LEU A 187 6.66 4.55 -20.92
C LEU A 187 6.29 4.81 -19.46
N ILE A 188 7.21 4.48 -18.56
CA ILE A 188 7.02 4.53 -17.11
C ILE A 188 7.60 5.83 -16.56
N ARG A 189 6.84 6.49 -15.68
CA ARG A 189 7.22 7.76 -15.05
C ARG A 189 7.36 7.69 -13.55
N ARG A 190 6.61 6.81 -12.90
CA ARG A 190 6.60 6.67 -11.45
C ARG A 190 6.56 5.21 -11.05
N ILE A 191 7.34 4.88 -10.04
CA ILE A 191 7.36 3.55 -9.42
C ILE A 191 7.16 3.76 -7.93
N THR A 192 6.33 2.93 -7.31
CA THR A 192 6.14 2.90 -5.87
C THR A 192 6.09 1.45 -5.43
N ILE A 193 6.97 1.09 -4.48
CA ILE A 193 6.99 -0.20 -3.80
C ILE A 193 6.57 0.03 -2.36
N SER A 194 5.68 -0.81 -1.84
CA SER A 194 5.30 -0.79 -0.44
C SER A 194 5.52 -2.17 0.16
N THR A 195 6.17 -2.21 1.31
CA THR A 195 6.25 -3.38 2.18
C THR A 195 5.11 -3.30 3.18
N ASN A 196 4.25 -4.32 3.25
CA ASN A 196 3.07 -4.35 4.09
C ASN A 196 3.19 -5.42 5.18
N ASN A 197 2.31 -5.32 6.18
CA ASN A 197 2.31 -6.24 7.33
C ASN A 197 3.70 -6.33 7.99
N VAL A 198 4.35 -5.19 8.16
CA VAL A 198 5.70 -5.15 8.73
C VAL A 198 5.64 -5.38 10.22
N ILE A 199 6.49 -6.29 10.71
CA ILE A 199 6.66 -6.62 12.13
C ILE A 199 8.14 -6.48 12.51
N PHE A 200 8.44 -6.34 13.81
CA PHE A 200 9.81 -6.45 14.28
C PHE A 200 10.28 -7.90 14.24
N GLU A 201 11.54 -8.11 13.91
CA GLU A 201 12.16 -9.44 13.86
C GLU A 201 12.09 -10.14 15.23
N GLU A 202 12.21 -9.38 16.32
CA GLU A 202 12.09 -9.88 17.70
C GLU A 202 10.68 -10.37 18.07
N ASP A 203 9.65 -9.88 17.36
CA ASP A 203 8.24 -10.30 17.57
C ASP A 203 7.85 -11.47 16.66
N TYR A 204 8.76 -11.93 15.78
CA TYR A 204 8.47 -12.99 14.82
C TYR A 204 8.72 -14.36 15.41
N GLU A 205 7.66 -15.11 15.61
CA GLU A 205 7.72 -16.54 15.94
C GLU A 205 7.55 -17.34 14.63
N PRO A 206 8.60 -18.02 14.11
CA PRO A 206 8.46 -18.84 12.91
C PRO A 206 7.46 -19.97 13.18
N GLU A 207 6.50 -20.13 12.27
CA GLU A 207 5.61 -21.29 12.33
C GLU A 207 6.45 -22.58 12.31
N PRO A 208 6.18 -23.54 13.23
CA PRO A 208 6.89 -24.79 13.20
C PRO A 208 6.72 -25.45 11.84
N ILE A 209 7.82 -25.72 11.15
CA ILE A 209 7.81 -26.47 9.91
C ILE A 209 7.31 -27.87 10.26
N CYS A 210 6.01 -28.11 10.08
CA CYS A 210 5.47 -29.45 10.11
C CYS A 210 5.95 -30.15 8.83
N GLU A 211 7.15 -30.70 8.86
CA GLU A 211 7.55 -31.69 7.86
C GLU A 211 6.59 -32.86 7.99
N GLN A 212 5.68 -32.97 7.03
CA GLN A 212 4.87 -34.17 6.91
C GLN A 212 5.81 -35.31 6.50
N MET A 213 6.33 -36.03 7.50
CA MET A 213 7.14 -37.23 7.24
C MET A 213 6.30 -38.17 6.36
N SER A 214 6.87 -38.58 5.25
CA SER A 214 6.26 -39.59 4.40
C SER A 214 6.05 -40.88 5.23
N LEU A 215 4.93 -41.55 5.01
CA LEU A 215 4.68 -42.87 5.65
C LEU A 215 5.83 -43.85 5.39
N PHE A 216 6.57 -43.70 4.30
CA PHE A 216 7.72 -44.50 3.94
C PHE A 216 8.95 -44.19 4.80
N ASP A 217 9.18 -42.91 5.18
CA ASP A 217 10.27 -42.53 6.09
C ASP A 217 10.06 -43.09 7.49
N PHE A 218 8.80 -43.24 7.90
CA PHE A 218 8.44 -43.86 9.17
C PHE A 218 8.71 -45.39 9.18
N MET A 219 8.49 -46.05 8.02
CA MET A 219 8.73 -47.49 7.88
C MET A 219 10.23 -47.84 7.78
N ASP A 220 11.07 -46.93 7.23
CA ASP A 220 12.51 -47.14 7.17
C ASP A 220 13.20 -46.91 8.52
N ASN A 221 12.76 -45.96 9.33
CA ASN A 221 13.24 -45.73 10.67
C ASN A 221 12.88 -46.88 11.64
N SER A 222 11.73 -47.54 11.43
CA SER A 222 11.36 -48.70 12.25
C SER A 222 12.22 -49.92 12.00
N LYS A 223 12.81 -50.06 10.81
CA LYS A 223 13.73 -51.16 10.48
C LYS A 223 15.16 -51.00 11.04
N GLN A 224 15.56 -49.79 11.39
CA GLN A 224 16.88 -49.54 11.99
C GLN A 224 16.90 -49.81 13.51
N THR A 225 15.77 -49.72 14.18
CA THR A 225 15.66 -49.99 15.62
C THR A 225 15.67 -51.49 15.95
N ASP A 226 15.28 -52.36 15.05
CA ASP A 226 15.28 -53.81 15.26
C ASP A 226 16.67 -54.48 15.07
N ASN A 227 17.68 -53.76 14.56
CA ASN A 227 19.04 -54.31 14.38
C ASN A 227 20.04 -53.98 15.51
N ILE A 228 19.62 -53.34 16.61
CA ILE A 228 20.47 -53.01 17.76
C ILE A 228 20.23 -53.95 18.96
N SER A 229 19.31 -54.90 18.82
CA SER A 229 19.02 -55.89 19.86
C SER A 229 19.33 -57.30 19.45
N LYS A 230 20.60 -57.58 19.11
CA LYS A 230 21.17 -58.95 19.10
C LYS A 230 22.60 -58.94 19.56
#